data_6efc6adc0588776fd7eca020a7992dd0
#
_entry.id   6efc6adc0588776fd7eca020a7992dd0
#
_cell.length_a   1.000
_cell.length_b   1.000
_cell.length_c   1.000
_cell.angle_alpha   90.00
_cell.angle_beta   90.00
_cell.angle_gamma   90.00
#
_symmetry.space_group_name_H-M   'P 1'
#
loop_
_entity.id
_entity.type
_entity.pdbx_description
1 polymer ?
#
loop_
_entity_poly.entity_id
_entity_poly.type
_entity_poly.pdbx_seq_one_letter_code
_entity_poly.pdbx_strand_id
1 'polypeptide(L)'
;MYLKTIPGLSEIHPEAGDGLRLGALATLDAVARDPSLEQNYPILAKAATSVASPQIRHKATLGGNICLNSRCWFYNRSPFWRSEYPECRKASGGNKCYVVPSSRKGCFALQSGDTVGPLVALGAKLRLASGGKERIIDMEDFFLGDGIRYLALKPGELLTEILLPPPDGKGIFMKFRPQNNLDFAAFTLTLVLPGKGNGARIVVACVASRPLRARKAETLLDRGASTADVVRQAMKELPLASFVRGPVEFKKQALAACMTGAMATLKGEGPK
;
A
#
# COMPACT_ATOMS: atom_id res chain seq x y z
N MET A 1 -4.75 24.91 8.39
CA MET A 1 -3.35 24.95 8.86
C MET A 1 -2.44 24.62 7.67
N TYR A 2 -1.38 25.40 7.47
CA TYR A 2 -0.40 25.18 6.39
C TYR A 2 0.79 24.40 6.94
N LEU A 3 0.91 23.12 6.57
CA LEU A 3 1.90 22.19 7.15
C LEU A 3 3.31 22.34 6.58
N LYS A 4 3.45 22.90 5.36
CA LYS A 4 4.75 22.93 4.65
C LYS A 4 5.83 23.83 5.29
N THR A 5 5.44 24.69 6.21
CA THR A 5 6.36 25.55 6.95
C THR A 5 6.87 24.92 8.25
N ILE A 6 6.40 23.74 8.61
CA ILE A 6 6.86 23.05 9.83
C ILE A 6 8.19 22.37 9.51
N PRO A 7 9.28 22.71 10.23
CA PRO A 7 10.58 22.09 10.02
C PRO A 7 10.55 20.57 10.21
N GLY A 8 11.38 19.84 9.48
CA GLY A 8 11.55 18.40 9.60
C GLY A 8 10.51 17.55 8.86
N LEU A 9 9.32 18.09 8.57
CA LEU A 9 8.25 17.29 7.94
C LEU A 9 8.51 16.89 6.48
N SER A 10 9.42 17.56 5.78
CA SER A 10 9.77 17.26 4.37
C SER A 10 11.13 16.58 4.20
N GLU A 11 11.81 16.31 5.28
CA GLU A 11 13.21 15.88 5.28
C GLU A 11 13.32 14.35 5.34
N ILE A 12 14.45 13.82 4.84
CA ILE A 12 14.82 12.40 4.90
C ILE A 12 16.12 12.35 5.70
N HIS A 13 16.10 11.65 6.83
CA HIS A 13 17.25 11.59 7.74
C HIS A 13 17.60 10.13 8.08
N PRO A 14 18.89 9.84 8.35
CA PRO A 14 19.26 8.62 9.03
C PRO A 14 18.55 8.49 10.39
N GLU A 15 18.17 7.28 10.77
CA GLU A 15 17.63 6.95 12.09
C GLU A 15 18.63 6.05 12.84
N ALA A 16 18.56 6.06 14.16
CA ALA A 16 19.41 5.22 14.99
C ALA A 16 19.29 3.73 14.59
N GLY A 17 20.43 3.03 14.50
CA GLY A 17 20.47 1.62 14.12
C GLY A 17 20.35 1.38 12.60
N ASP A 18 20.87 2.29 11.77
CA ASP A 18 20.94 2.19 10.31
C ASP A 18 19.58 2.20 9.59
N GLY A 19 18.51 2.64 10.24
CA GLY A 19 17.23 2.90 9.63
C GLY A 19 17.14 4.27 8.95
N LEU A 20 15.97 4.62 8.40
CA LEU A 20 15.67 5.95 7.85
C LEU A 20 14.37 6.50 8.44
N ARG A 21 14.38 7.82 8.67
CA ARG A 21 13.23 8.62 9.05
C ARG A 21 12.83 9.54 7.90
N LEU A 22 11.61 9.42 7.44
CA LEU A 22 11.08 10.22 6.35
C LEU A 22 9.95 11.11 6.88
N GLY A 23 10.08 12.40 6.70
CA GLY A 23 8.99 13.35 7.00
C GLY A 23 7.77 13.08 6.13
N ALA A 24 6.57 13.18 6.69
CA ALA A 24 5.34 12.89 5.97
C ALA A 24 5.09 13.82 4.77
N LEU A 25 5.71 14.99 4.75
CA LEU A 25 5.65 15.95 3.63
C LEU A 25 6.80 15.79 2.63
N ALA A 26 7.71 14.83 2.79
CA ALA A 26 8.65 14.47 1.74
C ALA A 26 7.87 14.15 0.46
N THR A 27 8.23 14.80 -0.65
CA THR A 27 7.51 14.59 -1.92
C THR A 27 7.79 13.20 -2.46
N LEU A 28 6.85 12.65 -3.21
CA LEU A 28 7.07 11.35 -3.86
C LEU A 28 8.24 11.38 -4.84
N ASP A 29 8.55 12.55 -5.43
CA ASP A 29 9.72 12.71 -6.28
C ASP A 29 11.01 12.69 -5.46
N ALA A 30 11.06 13.34 -4.29
CA ALA A 30 12.19 13.26 -3.37
C ALA A 30 12.43 11.82 -2.90
N VAL A 31 11.38 11.11 -2.47
CA VAL A 31 11.46 9.69 -2.08
C VAL A 31 11.95 8.80 -3.23
N ALA A 32 11.52 9.08 -4.46
CA ALA A 32 11.90 8.30 -5.63
C ALA A 32 13.36 8.46 -6.05
N ARG A 33 13.98 9.61 -5.74
CA ARG A 33 15.33 9.98 -6.18
C ARG A 33 16.36 10.07 -5.06
N ASP A 34 15.97 9.79 -3.83
CA ASP A 34 16.90 9.81 -2.71
C ASP A 34 17.90 8.65 -2.83
N PRO A 35 19.23 8.92 -2.86
CA PRO A 35 20.22 7.86 -3.06
C PRO A 35 20.20 6.78 -1.99
N SER A 36 19.91 7.14 -0.73
CA SER A 36 19.81 6.17 0.36
C SER A 36 18.61 5.25 0.19
N LEU A 37 17.49 5.79 -0.31
CA LEU A 37 16.29 5.00 -0.60
C LEU A 37 16.48 4.14 -1.85
N GLU A 38 17.10 4.64 -2.89
CA GLU A 38 17.41 3.85 -4.09
C GLU A 38 18.33 2.66 -3.76
N GLN A 39 19.33 2.88 -2.93
CA GLN A 39 20.30 1.85 -2.56
C GLN A 39 19.74 0.85 -1.53
N ASN A 40 19.10 1.33 -0.47
CA ASN A 40 18.77 0.53 0.71
C ASN A 40 17.29 0.08 0.73
N TYR A 41 16.40 0.83 0.07
CA TYR A 41 14.94 0.55 0.04
C TYR A 41 14.39 0.66 -1.40
N PRO A 42 14.98 -0.01 -2.39
CA PRO A 42 14.66 0.16 -3.81
C PRO A 42 13.19 -0.10 -4.14
N ILE A 43 12.51 -0.97 -3.39
CA ILE A 43 11.08 -1.24 -3.58
C ILE A 43 10.21 -0.01 -3.24
N LEU A 44 10.61 0.82 -2.26
CA LEU A 44 9.91 2.05 -1.92
C LEU A 44 10.16 3.14 -2.96
N ALA A 45 11.41 3.34 -3.37
CA ALA A 45 11.78 4.28 -4.43
C ALA A 45 11.05 3.95 -5.74
N LYS A 46 11.03 2.68 -6.13
CA LYS A 46 10.28 2.20 -7.30
C LYS A 46 8.77 2.42 -7.20
N ALA A 47 8.20 2.18 -6.02
CA ALA A 47 6.78 2.45 -5.80
C ALA A 47 6.46 3.94 -5.91
N ALA A 48 7.27 4.81 -5.30
CA ALA A 48 7.12 6.26 -5.39
C ALA A 48 7.19 6.73 -6.85
N THR A 49 8.15 6.23 -7.65
CA THR A 49 8.27 6.52 -9.10
C THR A 49 7.03 6.09 -9.88
N SER A 50 6.33 5.04 -9.46
CA SER A 50 5.15 4.50 -10.16
C SER A 50 3.87 5.31 -9.94
N VAL A 51 3.86 6.26 -8.99
CA VAL A 51 2.67 7.07 -8.67
C VAL A 51 2.45 8.13 -9.75
N ALA A 52 1.25 8.15 -10.33
CA ALA A 52 0.75 9.20 -11.21
C ALA A 52 1.79 9.72 -12.25
N SER A 53 1.84 11.04 -12.48
CA SER A 53 2.80 11.70 -13.37
C SER A 53 3.94 12.36 -12.60
N PRO A 54 5.07 12.71 -13.24
CA PRO A 54 6.16 13.47 -12.61
C PRO A 54 5.67 14.78 -11.96
N GLN A 55 4.78 15.51 -12.62
CA GLN A 55 4.21 16.76 -12.11
C GLN A 55 3.44 16.56 -10.81
N ILE A 56 2.69 15.46 -10.71
CA ILE A 56 1.98 15.12 -9.48
C ILE A 56 2.98 14.73 -8.39
N ARG A 57 4.00 13.92 -8.69
CA ARG A 57 5.00 13.48 -7.70
C ARG A 57 5.80 14.63 -7.10
N HIS A 58 6.08 15.70 -7.85
CA HIS A 58 6.71 16.91 -7.32
C HIS A 58 5.88 17.66 -6.27
N LYS A 59 4.58 17.41 -6.19
CA LYS A 59 3.66 18.07 -5.24
C LYS A 59 3.08 17.11 -4.21
N ALA A 60 2.77 15.87 -4.61
CA ALA A 60 2.24 14.84 -3.74
C ALA A 60 3.31 14.37 -2.75
N THR A 61 2.89 14.14 -1.52
CA THR A 61 3.79 13.74 -0.41
C THR A 61 3.60 12.28 -0.05
N LEU A 62 4.60 11.69 0.61
CA LEU A 62 4.54 10.32 1.08
C LEU A 62 3.38 10.12 2.07
N GLY A 63 3.25 11.01 3.06
CA GLY A 63 2.13 10.99 4.00
C GLY A 63 0.79 11.16 3.32
N GLY A 64 0.69 12.04 2.30
CA GLY A 64 -0.51 12.19 1.48
C GLY A 64 -0.86 10.93 0.70
N ASN A 65 0.12 10.17 0.21
CA ASN A 65 -0.10 8.90 -0.46
C ASN A 65 -0.56 7.79 0.52
N ILE A 66 -0.01 7.77 1.73
CA ILE A 66 -0.43 6.85 2.81
C ILE A 66 -1.86 7.15 3.27
N CYS A 67 -2.16 8.43 3.51
CA CYS A 67 -3.46 8.89 4.01
C CYS A 67 -4.53 9.08 2.91
N LEU A 68 -4.25 8.67 1.68
CA LEU A 68 -5.15 8.85 0.55
C LEU A 68 -6.53 8.24 0.87
N ASN A 69 -7.59 9.04 0.69
CA ASN A 69 -8.95 8.57 0.95
C ASN A 69 -9.25 7.32 0.12
N SER A 70 -9.91 6.34 0.75
CA SER A 70 -10.28 5.09 0.09
C SER A 70 -11.20 5.35 -1.11
N ARG A 71 -10.96 4.64 -2.22
CA ARG A 71 -11.58 4.88 -3.52
C ARG A 71 -12.60 3.81 -3.88
N CYS A 72 -13.66 4.24 -4.52
CA CYS A 72 -14.73 3.36 -4.97
C CYS A 72 -15.35 3.90 -6.25
N TRP A 73 -15.66 3.02 -7.19
CA TRP A 73 -16.33 3.38 -8.43
C TRP A 73 -17.62 4.19 -8.21
N PHE A 74 -18.44 3.80 -7.23
CA PHE A 74 -19.67 4.49 -6.89
C PHE A 74 -19.43 5.80 -6.13
N TYR A 75 -18.52 5.81 -5.19
CA TYR A 75 -18.22 6.97 -4.35
C TYR A 75 -17.50 8.09 -5.10
N ASN A 76 -16.57 7.77 -5.99
CA ASN A 76 -15.73 8.74 -6.69
C ASN A 76 -16.37 9.31 -7.97
N ARG A 77 -17.68 9.32 -8.07
CA ARG A 77 -18.47 9.95 -9.13
C ARG A 77 -19.01 11.31 -8.70
N SER A 78 -19.53 12.08 -9.66
CA SER A 78 -20.17 13.37 -9.37
C SER A 78 -21.36 13.22 -8.42
N PRO A 79 -21.76 14.28 -7.69
CA PRO A 79 -22.97 14.24 -6.86
C PRO A 79 -24.22 13.85 -7.67
N PHE A 80 -24.35 14.37 -8.90
CA PHE A 80 -25.44 14.02 -9.82
C PHE A 80 -25.49 12.52 -10.09
N TRP A 81 -24.37 11.90 -10.45
CA TRP A 81 -24.32 10.45 -10.71
C TRP A 81 -24.59 9.65 -9.44
N ARG A 82 -24.14 10.13 -8.26
CA ARG A 82 -24.37 9.44 -6.98
C ARG A 82 -25.82 9.51 -6.50
N SER A 83 -26.62 10.44 -6.98
CA SER A 83 -28.05 10.52 -6.64
C SER A 83 -28.83 9.27 -7.06
N GLU A 84 -28.35 8.56 -8.09
CA GLU A 84 -28.88 7.25 -8.50
C GLU A 84 -28.57 6.11 -7.49
N TYR A 85 -27.67 6.38 -6.54
CA TYR A 85 -27.20 5.40 -5.55
C TYR A 85 -27.31 5.97 -4.11
N PRO A 86 -28.53 6.37 -3.67
CA PRO A 86 -28.72 7.16 -2.45
C PRO A 86 -28.40 6.39 -1.17
N GLU A 87 -28.43 5.06 -1.21
CA GLU A 87 -28.18 4.21 -0.04
C GLU A 87 -26.71 3.86 0.20
N CYS A 88 -25.76 4.46 -0.56
CA CYS A 88 -24.35 4.17 -0.41
C CYS A 88 -23.87 4.54 1.00
N ARG A 89 -23.31 3.58 1.72
CA ARG A 89 -22.80 3.74 3.09
C ARG A 89 -21.79 4.87 3.22
N LYS A 90 -20.86 4.98 2.27
CA LYS A 90 -19.80 5.98 2.31
C LYS A 90 -20.25 7.36 1.85
N ALA A 91 -21.14 7.43 0.87
CA ALA A 91 -21.55 8.71 0.28
C ALA A 91 -22.64 9.41 1.08
N SER A 92 -23.59 8.67 1.63
CA SER A 92 -24.81 9.21 2.24
C SER A 92 -25.13 8.66 3.63
N GLY A 93 -24.25 7.79 4.19
CA GLY A 93 -24.54 7.12 5.45
C GLY A 93 -25.63 6.04 5.35
N GLY A 94 -25.98 5.63 4.14
CA GLY A 94 -26.98 4.59 3.89
C GLY A 94 -26.53 3.19 4.34
N ASN A 95 -27.31 2.20 4.03
CA ASN A 95 -27.12 0.81 4.51
C ASN A 95 -26.61 -0.16 3.44
N LYS A 96 -26.39 0.28 2.19
CA LYS A 96 -26.07 -0.54 1.05
C LYS A 96 -24.64 -0.35 0.55
N CYS A 97 -24.01 -1.44 0.14
CA CYS A 97 -22.77 -1.40 -0.62
C CYS A 97 -23.04 -1.90 -2.04
N TYR A 98 -22.88 -1.03 -3.04
CA TYR A 98 -23.10 -1.40 -4.45
C TYR A 98 -21.97 -2.23 -5.05
N VAL A 99 -20.86 -2.32 -4.35
CA VAL A 99 -19.69 -3.13 -4.71
C VAL A 99 -19.85 -4.58 -4.31
N VAL A 100 -20.33 -4.78 -3.08
CA VAL A 100 -20.62 -6.10 -2.51
C VAL A 100 -22.07 -6.04 -2.00
N PRO A 101 -23.06 -6.19 -2.90
CA PRO A 101 -24.48 -6.02 -2.53
C PRO A 101 -24.97 -6.99 -1.45
N SER A 102 -24.34 -8.17 -1.38
CA SER A 102 -24.65 -9.19 -0.36
C SER A 102 -24.09 -8.84 1.03
N SER A 103 -23.17 -7.86 1.13
CA SER A 103 -22.60 -7.49 2.41
C SER A 103 -23.57 -6.66 3.24
N ARG A 104 -23.79 -7.12 4.47
CA ARG A 104 -24.60 -6.41 5.46
C ARG A 104 -23.81 -5.40 6.31
N LYS A 105 -22.47 -5.43 6.28
CA LYS A 105 -21.60 -4.59 7.12
C LYS A 105 -20.42 -4.06 6.31
N GLY A 106 -19.91 -2.87 6.71
CA GLY A 106 -18.69 -2.28 6.21
C GLY A 106 -18.79 -1.65 4.81
N CYS A 107 -17.76 -0.92 4.46
CA CYS A 107 -17.55 -0.31 3.15
C CYS A 107 -16.30 -0.93 2.50
N PHE A 108 -16.42 -1.34 1.24
CA PHE A 108 -15.34 -1.99 0.47
C PHE A 108 -14.58 -1.02 -0.45
N ALA A 109 -14.62 0.29 -0.15
CA ALA A 109 -13.77 1.24 -0.86
C ALA A 109 -12.30 0.92 -0.62
N LEU A 110 -11.49 0.95 -1.69
CA LEU A 110 -10.13 0.42 -1.69
C LEU A 110 -9.11 1.44 -1.17
N GLN A 111 -8.14 0.97 -0.40
CA GLN A 111 -6.86 1.64 -0.24
C GLN A 111 -6.18 1.71 -1.61
N SER A 112 -5.59 2.83 -2.00
CA SER A 112 -5.06 3.04 -3.36
C SER A 112 -3.73 3.80 -3.42
N GLY A 113 -3.02 3.96 -2.30
CA GLY A 113 -1.66 4.50 -2.29
C GLY A 113 -0.65 3.43 -2.67
N ASP A 114 0.12 3.66 -3.74
CA ASP A 114 1.06 2.66 -4.27
C ASP A 114 2.25 2.39 -3.32
N THR A 115 2.63 3.37 -2.46
CA THR A 115 3.74 3.21 -1.50
C THR A 115 3.38 2.38 -0.27
N VAL A 116 2.09 2.13 -0.04
CA VAL A 116 1.59 1.43 1.15
C VAL A 116 2.08 -0.02 1.22
N GLY A 117 2.01 -0.75 0.09
CA GLY A 117 2.48 -2.14 0.03
C GLY A 117 3.95 -2.30 0.42
N PRO A 118 4.88 -1.56 -0.20
CA PRO A 118 6.28 -1.54 0.20
C PRO A 118 6.52 -1.16 1.67
N LEU A 119 5.84 -0.15 2.19
CA LEU A 119 6.00 0.27 3.58
C LEU A 119 5.57 -0.83 4.57
N VAL A 120 4.48 -1.53 4.29
CA VAL A 120 4.07 -2.70 5.08
C VAL A 120 5.10 -3.83 4.96
N ALA A 121 5.59 -4.12 3.75
CA ALA A 121 6.57 -5.16 3.53
C ALA A 121 7.92 -4.87 4.21
N LEU A 122 8.32 -3.60 4.26
CA LEU A 122 9.52 -3.16 4.98
C LEU A 122 9.35 -3.14 6.51
N GLY A 123 8.13 -3.29 7.02
CA GLY A 123 7.86 -3.18 8.46
C GLY A 123 7.97 -1.75 8.98
N ALA A 124 7.63 -0.79 8.16
CA ALA A 124 7.62 0.62 8.53
C ALA A 124 6.71 0.89 9.73
N LYS A 125 7.07 1.90 10.53
CA LYS A 125 6.25 2.46 11.61
C LYS A 125 5.88 3.90 11.27
N LEU A 126 4.79 4.36 11.83
CA LEU A 126 4.26 5.70 11.63
C LEU A 126 4.26 6.47 12.94
N ARG A 127 4.82 7.69 12.93
CA ARG A 127 4.72 8.63 14.05
C ARG A 127 3.52 9.52 13.82
N LEU A 128 2.61 9.54 14.79
CA LEU A 128 1.41 10.35 14.81
C LEU A 128 1.51 11.36 15.95
N ALA A 129 1.16 12.62 15.69
CA ALA A 129 1.26 13.69 16.66
C ALA A 129 -0.06 14.47 16.79
N SER A 130 -0.39 14.88 18.02
CA SER A 130 -1.55 15.75 18.35
C SER A 130 -1.33 16.45 19.68
N GLY A 131 -1.43 17.79 19.71
CA GLY A 131 -1.45 18.57 20.96
C GLY A 131 -0.23 18.32 21.87
N GLY A 132 0.98 18.20 21.29
CA GLY A 132 2.20 17.92 22.04
C GLY A 132 2.41 16.47 22.47
N LYS A 133 1.50 15.57 22.11
CA LYS A 133 1.61 14.14 22.36
C LYS A 133 1.93 13.40 21.05
N GLU A 134 2.77 12.37 21.15
CA GLU A 134 3.13 11.51 20.03
C GLU A 134 2.85 10.04 20.34
N ARG A 135 2.58 9.27 19.31
CA ARG A 135 2.54 7.81 19.37
C ARG A 135 3.08 7.20 18.10
N ILE A 136 3.62 6.01 18.23
CA ILE A 136 4.12 5.22 17.09
C ILE A 136 3.22 3.99 16.94
N ILE A 137 2.86 3.69 15.69
CA ILE A 137 2.09 2.49 15.34
C ILE A 137 2.74 1.80 14.14
N ASP A 138 2.51 0.51 14.00
CA ASP A 138 2.94 -0.22 12.83
C ASP A 138 2.14 0.21 11.60
N MET A 139 2.80 0.27 10.44
CA MET A 139 2.16 0.66 9.17
C MET A 139 0.97 -0.24 8.83
N GLU A 140 1.05 -1.54 9.17
CA GLU A 140 -0.04 -2.49 8.92
C GLU A 140 -1.29 -2.16 9.74
N ASP A 141 -1.12 -1.73 11.00
CA ASP A 141 -2.21 -1.41 11.94
C ASP A 141 -2.84 -0.03 11.66
N PHE A 142 -2.23 0.77 10.81
CA PHE A 142 -2.77 2.07 10.43
C PHE A 142 -4.07 1.97 9.62
N PHE A 143 -4.30 0.84 8.94
CA PHE A 143 -5.48 0.61 8.10
C PHE A 143 -6.49 -0.28 8.80
N LEU A 144 -7.68 0.27 9.10
CA LEU A 144 -8.73 -0.42 9.87
C LEU A 144 -9.54 -1.45 9.06
N GLY A 145 -9.34 -1.53 7.73
CA GLY A 145 -10.05 -2.48 6.88
C GLY A 145 -11.50 -2.13 6.55
N ASP A 146 -11.93 -0.92 6.84
CA ASP A 146 -13.24 -0.37 6.46
C ASP A 146 -13.07 0.86 5.57
N GLY A 147 -13.83 0.96 4.49
CA GLY A 147 -13.66 2.04 3.53
C GLY A 147 -14.18 3.41 4.01
N ILE A 148 -14.90 3.49 5.14
CA ILE A 148 -15.37 4.74 5.77
C ILE A 148 -14.36 5.17 6.83
N ARG A 149 -14.20 4.36 7.88
CA ARG A 149 -13.14 4.53 8.89
C ARG A 149 -11.93 3.72 8.47
N TYR A 150 -11.20 4.21 7.49
CA TYR A 150 -10.12 3.44 6.86
C TYR A 150 -8.77 3.60 7.54
N LEU A 151 -8.55 4.68 8.33
CA LEU A 151 -7.29 4.97 9.03
C LEU A 151 -7.48 5.00 10.55
N ALA A 152 -6.44 4.61 11.27
CA ALA A 152 -6.35 4.65 12.73
C ALA A 152 -6.01 6.06 13.28
N LEU A 153 -6.09 7.11 12.44
CA LEU A 153 -5.96 8.50 12.87
C LEU A 153 -7.13 8.88 13.79
N LYS A 154 -6.83 9.49 14.91
CA LYS A 154 -7.80 10.11 15.79
C LYS A 154 -8.06 11.57 15.36
N PRO A 155 -9.20 12.18 15.74
CA PRO A 155 -9.41 13.59 15.50
C PRO A 155 -8.26 14.45 16.04
N GLY A 156 -7.75 15.35 15.22
CA GLY A 156 -6.62 16.22 15.55
C GLY A 156 -5.24 15.59 15.47
N GLU A 157 -5.11 14.29 15.12
CA GLU A 157 -3.82 13.67 14.87
C GLU A 157 -3.34 13.93 13.43
N LEU A 158 -2.04 14.12 13.30
CA LEU A 158 -1.30 14.23 12.03
C LEU A 158 -0.27 13.11 11.93
N LEU A 159 -0.15 12.52 10.75
CA LEU A 159 1.01 11.72 10.40
C LEU A 159 2.19 12.66 10.16
N THR A 160 3.23 12.54 10.97
CA THR A 160 4.41 13.41 10.92
C THR A 160 5.62 12.75 10.30
N GLU A 161 5.83 11.46 10.57
CA GLU A 161 7.00 10.74 10.09
C GLU A 161 6.70 9.27 9.77
N ILE A 162 7.48 8.73 8.85
CA ILE A 162 7.55 7.31 8.50
C ILE A 162 8.94 6.81 8.91
N LEU A 163 8.97 5.80 9.75
CA LEU A 163 10.19 5.20 10.30
C LEU A 163 10.44 3.86 9.60
N LEU A 164 11.54 3.77 8.87
CA LEU A 164 11.98 2.54 8.23
C LEU A 164 13.01 1.84 9.11
N PRO A 165 12.85 0.54 9.39
CA PRO A 165 13.89 -0.24 10.07
C PRO A 165 15.13 -0.36 9.17
N PRO A 166 16.27 -0.83 9.69
CA PRO A 166 17.44 -1.16 8.89
C PRO A 166 17.05 -2.02 7.67
N PRO A 167 17.71 -1.80 6.52
CA PRO A 167 17.39 -2.59 5.33
C PRO A 167 17.72 -4.06 5.54
N ASP A 168 16.77 -4.93 5.25
CA ASP A 168 16.93 -6.38 5.40
C ASP A 168 16.35 -7.13 4.21
N GLY A 169 17.18 -7.99 3.61
CA GLY A 169 16.77 -8.84 2.50
C GLY A 169 16.68 -8.16 1.13
N LYS A 170 16.10 -8.89 0.20
CA LYS A 170 15.86 -8.45 -1.18
C LYS A 170 14.37 -8.38 -1.46
N GLY A 171 13.95 -7.35 -2.17
CA GLY A 171 12.53 -7.18 -2.48
C GLY A 171 12.26 -6.80 -3.92
N ILE A 172 11.04 -7.07 -4.36
CA ILE A 172 10.51 -6.63 -5.64
C ILE A 172 9.16 -5.96 -5.45
N PHE A 173 8.96 -4.85 -6.15
CA PHE A 173 7.68 -4.16 -6.23
C PHE A 173 7.18 -4.19 -7.67
N MET A 174 5.90 -4.53 -7.83
CA MET A 174 5.19 -4.53 -9.10
C MET A 174 3.86 -3.78 -8.95
N LYS A 175 3.58 -2.90 -9.91
CA LYS A 175 2.28 -2.25 -10.05
C LYS A 175 1.61 -2.77 -11.32
N PHE A 176 0.53 -3.50 -11.15
CA PHE A 176 -0.25 -4.01 -12.27
C PHE A 176 -1.35 -3.03 -12.66
N ARG A 177 -1.39 -2.67 -13.93
CA ARG A 177 -2.40 -1.82 -14.57
C ARG A 177 -2.86 -2.49 -15.86
N PRO A 178 -4.16 -2.52 -16.16
CA PRO A 178 -4.62 -3.09 -17.44
C PRO A 178 -4.11 -2.33 -18.68
N GLN A 179 -3.83 -1.04 -18.52
CA GLN A 179 -3.28 -0.18 -19.56
C GLN A 179 -1.99 0.46 -19.05
N ASN A 180 -1.00 0.61 -19.94
CA ASN A 180 0.25 1.29 -19.61
C ASN A 180 0.09 2.82 -19.66
N ASN A 181 -0.72 3.36 -18.81
CA ASN A 181 -1.02 4.79 -18.68
C ASN A 181 -0.88 5.27 -17.22
N LEU A 182 -1.19 6.54 -16.96
CA LEU A 182 -1.15 7.16 -15.63
C LEU A 182 -2.38 6.80 -14.80
N ASP A 183 -2.60 5.51 -14.56
CA ASP A 183 -3.78 5.03 -13.88
C ASP A 183 -3.48 4.42 -12.51
N PHE A 184 -4.54 4.30 -11.67
CA PHE A 184 -4.46 3.56 -10.42
C PHE A 184 -4.18 2.08 -10.67
N ALA A 185 -3.49 1.44 -9.74
CA ALA A 185 -3.24 0.02 -9.81
C ALA A 185 -4.54 -0.81 -9.77
N ALA A 186 -4.62 -1.87 -10.56
CA ALA A 186 -5.58 -2.95 -10.33
C ALA A 186 -5.19 -3.77 -9.09
N PHE A 187 -3.88 -3.90 -8.86
CA PHE A 187 -3.23 -4.32 -7.62
C PHE A 187 -1.76 -3.87 -7.64
N THR A 188 -1.16 -3.78 -6.45
CA THR A 188 0.30 -3.77 -6.31
C THR A 188 0.72 -5.03 -5.58
N LEU A 189 1.85 -5.60 -5.98
CA LEU A 189 2.50 -6.73 -5.32
C LEU A 189 3.86 -6.27 -4.79
N THR A 190 4.09 -6.51 -3.53
CA THR A 190 5.40 -6.36 -2.91
C THR A 190 5.82 -7.69 -2.29
N LEU A 191 6.97 -8.18 -2.67
CA LEU A 191 7.53 -9.42 -2.16
C LEU A 191 8.94 -9.12 -1.63
N VAL A 192 9.19 -9.50 -0.37
CA VAL A 192 10.50 -9.39 0.27
C VAL A 192 10.92 -10.76 0.73
N LEU A 193 12.12 -11.21 0.31
CA LEU A 193 12.77 -12.37 0.88
C LEU A 193 13.63 -11.94 2.06
N PRO A 194 13.62 -12.71 3.16
CA PRO A 194 14.33 -12.32 4.37
C PRO A 194 15.84 -12.26 4.14
N GLY A 195 16.46 -11.31 4.82
CA GLY A 195 17.91 -11.31 5.04
C GLY A 195 18.25 -12.13 6.31
N LYS A 196 18.76 -11.42 7.34
CA LYS A 196 19.28 -12.09 8.56
C LYS A 196 18.28 -12.22 9.72
N GLY A 197 17.13 -11.58 9.68
CA GLY A 197 16.30 -11.46 10.89
C GLY A 197 14.78 -11.52 10.75
N ASN A 198 14.23 -11.20 9.59
CA ASN A 198 12.79 -11.16 9.37
C ASN A 198 12.36 -12.24 8.38
N GLY A 199 11.18 -12.85 8.60
CA GLY A 199 10.60 -13.79 7.64
C GLY A 199 10.20 -13.11 6.33
N ALA A 200 9.92 -13.91 5.30
CA ALA A 200 9.42 -13.44 4.01
C ALA A 200 8.14 -12.62 4.18
N ARG A 201 7.94 -11.64 3.30
CA ARG A 201 6.73 -10.82 3.28
C ARG A 201 6.14 -10.75 1.89
N ILE A 202 4.86 -11.06 1.78
CA ILE A 202 4.06 -11.02 0.56
C ILE A 202 2.88 -10.09 0.81
N VAL A 203 2.96 -8.88 0.26
CA VAL A 203 1.94 -7.84 0.46
C VAL A 203 1.27 -7.50 -0.85
N VAL A 204 -0.06 -7.55 -0.86
CA VAL A 204 -0.89 -7.12 -1.98
C VAL A 204 -1.73 -5.93 -1.53
N ALA A 205 -1.62 -4.81 -2.23
CA ALA A 205 -2.38 -3.60 -1.93
C ALA A 205 -3.24 -3.17 -3.15
N CYS A 206 -4.08 -2.17 -2.95
CA CYS A 206 -5.07 -1.68 -3.91
C CYS A 206 -6.18 -2.69 -4.27
N VAL A 207 -6.38 -3.73 -3.48
CA VAL A 207 -7.38 -4.79 -3.69
C VAL A 207 -8.44 -4.87 -2.60
N ALA A 208 -8.23 -4.19 -1.48
CA ALA A 208 -9.13 -4.14 -0.32
C ALA A 208 -9.05 -2.77 0.35
N SER A 209 -9.84 -2.55 1.39
CA SER A 209 -9.81 -1.30 2.19
C SER A 209 -8.52 -1.15 3.02
N ARG A 210 -7.68 -2.18 3.04
CA ARG A 210 -6.34 -2.20 3.65
C ARG A 210 -5.38 -3.00 2.79
N PRO A 211 -4.06 -2.83 2.94
CA PRO A 211 -3.09 -3.76 2.39
C PRO A 211 -3.29 -5.14 3.01
N LEU A 212 -3.04 -6.18 2.22
CA LEU A 212 -3.23 -7.58 2.63
C LEU A 212 -1.88 -8.29 2.63
N ARG A 213 -1.56 -8.97 3.72
CA ARG A 213 -0.41 -9.89 3.81
C ARG A 213 -0.88 -11.32 3.63
N ALA A 214 -0.15 -12.08 2.82
CA ALA A 214 -0.38 -13.51 2.61
C ALA A 214 0.40 -14.35 3.65
N ARG A 215 0.05 -14.25 4.93
CA ARG A 215 0.84 -14.76 6.06
C ARG A 215 1.08 -16.27 6.03
N LYS A 216 0.12 -17.06 5.57
CA LYS A 216 0.30 -18.51 5.42
C LYS A 216 1.24 -18.84 4.27
N ALA A 217 1.15 -18.09 3.16
CA ALA A 217 2.08 -18.21 2.05
C ALA A 217 3.50 -17.75 2.43
N GLU A 218 3.63 -16.68 3.24
CA GLU A 218 4.91 -16.25 3.83
C GLU A 218 5.55 -17.38 4.65
N THR A 219 4.78 -18.02 5.53
CA THR A 219 5.27 -19.17 6.33
C THR A 219 5.71 -20.34 5.45
N LEU A 220 5.01 -20.63 4.36
CA LEU A 220 5.43 -21.66 3.42
C LEU A 220 6.73 -21.28 2.72
N LEU A 221 6.87 -20.02 2.33
CA LEU A 221 8.08 -19.51 1.67
C LEU A 221 9.29 -19.61 2.60
N ASP A 222 9.14 -19.25 3.88
CA ASP A 222 10.19 -19.35 4.90
C ASP A 222 10.64 -20.81 5.14
N ARG A 223 9.73 -21.77 4.93
CA ARG A 223 10.02 -23.21 5.04
C ARG A 223 10.60 -23.81 3.75
N GLY A 224 10.85 -23.00 2.72
CA GLY A 224 11.41 -23.46 1.45
C GLY A 224 10.42 -24.20 0.55
N ALA A 225 9.12 -24.01 0.73
CA ALA A 225 8.10 -24.59 -0.13
C ALA A 225 8.27 -24.15 -1.60
N SER A 226 7.73 -24.94 -2.52
CA SER A 226 7.78 -24.62 -3.95
C SER A 226 7.05 -23.29 -4.26
N THR A 227 7.51 -22.57 -5.28
CA THR A 227 6.85 -21.35 -5.76
C THR A 227 5.35 -21.60 -6.05
N ALA A 228 5.03 -22.74 -6.65
CA ALA A 228 3.65 -23.12 -6.96
C ALA A 228 2.77 -23.27 -5.71
N ASP A 229 3.29 -23.85 -4.63
CA ASP A 229 2.54 -24.03 -3.38
C ASP A 229 2.34 -22.70 -2.66
N VAL A 230 3.35 -21.84 -2.62
CA VAL A 230 3.27 -20.49 -2.05
C VAL A 230 2.23 -19.65 -2.79
N VAL A 231 2.27 -19.63 -4.13
CA VAL A 231 1.29 -18.90 -4.97
C VAL A 231 -0.12 -19.44 -4.75
N ARG A 232 -0.29 -20.76 -4.77
CA ARG A 232 -1.59 -21.40 -4.52
C ARG A 232 -2.15 -21.02 -3.16
N GLN A 233 -1.32 -21.01 -2.12
CA GLN A 233 -1.71 -20.61 -0.78
C GLN A 233 -2.08 -19.13 -0.71
N ALA A 234 -1.29 -18.25 -1.31
CA ALA A 234 -1.60 -16.81 -1.36
C ALA A 234 -2.95 -16.54 -2.04
N MET A 235 -3.25 -17.21 -3.15
CA MET A 235 -4.54 -17.06 -3.84
C MET A 235 -5.74 -17.54 -3.03
N LYS A 236 -5.56 -18.48 -2.11
CA LYS A 236 -6.61 -18.95 -1.19
C LYS A 236 -6.89 -17.95 -0.06
N GLU A 237 -5.88 -17.26 0.44
CA GLU A 237 -6.02 -16.40 1.62
C GLU A 237 -6.24 -14.91 1.31
N LEU A 238 -6.00 -14.47 0.07
CA LEU A 238 -6.17 -13.07 -0.32
C LEU A 238 -7.60 -12.80 -0.83
N PRO A 239 -8.46 -12.09 -0.08
CA PRO A 239 -9.80 -11.72 -0.51
C PRO A 239 -9.73 -10.54 -1.49
N LEU A 240 -9.64 -10.81 -2.78
CA LEU A 240 -9.60 -9.78 -3.81
C LEU A 240 -11.00 -9.20 -4.07
N ALA A 241 -11.16 -7.88 -4.00
CA ALA A 241 -12.41 -7.24 -4.38
C ALA A 241 -12.61 -7.24 -5.91
N SER A 242 -13.85 -7.52 -6.33
CA SER A 242 -14.13 -7.91 -7.73
C SER A 242 -14.27 -6.78 -8.72
N PHE A 243 -14.63 -5.57 -8.31
CA PHE A 243 -15.39 -4.70 -9.22
C PHE A 243 -14.63 -3.49 -9.74
N VAL A 244 -13.43 -3.24 -9.26
CA VAL A 244 -12.60 -2.16 -9.81
C VAL A 244 -11.59 -2.77 -10.79
N ARG A 245 -11.74 -2.43 -12.07
CA ARG A 245 -10.80 -2.75 -13.16
C ARG A 245 -10.67 -4.24 -13.50
N GLY A 246 -11.79 -4.86 -13.81
CA GLY A 246 -11.88 -6.18 -14.41
C GLY A 246 -12.38 -7.28 -13.48
N PRO A 247 -12.71 -8.45 -14.06
CA PRO A 247 -13.20 -9.62 -13.31
C PRO A 247 -12.21 -10.08 -12.24
N VAL A 248 -12.71 -10.63 -11.14
CA VAL A 248 -11.88 -11.19 -10.06
C VAL A 248 -10.94 -12.26 -10.56
N GLU A 249 -11.42 -13.12 -11.41
CA GLU A 249 -10.64 -14.25 -11.95
C GLU A 249 -9.44 -13.76 -12.77
N PHE A 250 -9.63 -12.74 -13.61
CA PHE A 250 -8.51 -12.10 -14.32
C PHE A 250 -7.47 -11.54 -13.36
N LYS A 251 -7.92 -10.84 -12.28
CA LYS A 251 -6.98 -10.31 -11.27
C LYS A 251 -6.24 -11.41 -10.54
N LYS A 252 -6.90 -12.52 -10.19
CA LYS A 252 -6.27 -13.66 -9.55
C LYS A 252 -5.21 -14.29 -10.45
N GLN A 253 -5.53 -14.52 -11.72
CA GLN A 253 -4.59 -15.07 -12.70
C GLN A 253 -3.39 -14.14 -12.90
N ALA A 254 -3.62 -12.84 -13.10
CA ALA A 254 -2.57 -11.85 -13.24
C ALA A 254 -1.69 -11.75 -11.99
N LEU A 255 -2.29 -11.75 -10.79
CA LEU A 255 -1.54 -11.72 -9.54
C LEU A 255 -0.70 -12.99 -9.34
N ALA A 256 -1.26 -14.16 -9.64
CA ALA A 256 -0.53 -15.43 -9.57
C ALA A 256 0.68 -15.43 -10.52
N ALA A 257 0.49 -14.98 -11.77
CA ALA A 257 1.58 -14.86 -12.75
C ALA A 257 2.66 -13.85 -12.28
N CYS A 258 2.24 -12.67 -11.81
CA CYS A 258 3.17 -11.67 -11.26
C CYS A 258 3.95 -12.20 -10.06
N MET A 259 3.29 -12.93 -9.16
CA MET A 259 3.94 -13.51 -7.97
C MET A 259 4.94 -14.60 -8.36
N THR A 260 4.61 -15.46 -9.32
CA THR A 260 5.53 -16.48 -9.86
C THR A 260 6.76 -15.84 -10.49
N GLY A 261 6.57 -14.83 -11.35
CA GLY A 261 7.69 -14.10 -11.97
C GLY A 261 8.55 -13.34 -10.96
N ALA A 262 7.93 -12.70 -9.96
CA ALA A 262 8.64 -12.00 -8.88
C ALA A 262 9.52 -12.97 -8.07
N MET A 263 9.01 -14.14 -7.73
CA MET A 263 9.77 -15.18 -7.01
C MET A 263 10.94 -15.71 -7.82
N ALA A 264 10.71 -16.00 -9.12
CA ALA A 264 11.77 -16.44 -10.02
C ALA A 264 12.89 -15.39 -10.11
N THR A 265 12.54 -14.12 -10.27
CA THR A 265 13.51 -13.02 -10.29
C THR A 265 14.31 -12.92 -9.00
N LEU A 266 13.65 -13.00 -7.84
CA LEU A 266 14.33 -12.89 -6.53
C LEU A 266 15.23 -14.09 -6.22
N LYS A 267 14.90 -15.28 -6.72
CA LYS A 267 15.73 -16.49 -6.62
C LYS A 267 16.84 -16.57 -7.66
N GLY A 268 16.91 -15.62 -8.60
CA GLY A 268 17.88 -15.64 -9.71
C GLY A 268 17.54 -16.65 -10.82
N GLU A 269 16.32 -17.13 -10.86
CA GLU A 269 15.78 -18.09 -11.83
C GLU A 269 15.05 -17.41 -13.02
N GLY A 270 14.97 -16.07 -13.01
CA GLY A 270 14.24 -15.29 -14.02
C GLY A 270 15.02 -15.16 -15.32
N PRO A 271 14.36 -14.85 -16.46
CA PRO A 271 15.04 -14.55 -17.71
C PRO A 271 16.00 -13.37 -17.49
N LYS A 272 17.24 -13.55 -17.98
CA LYS A 272 18.30 -12.54 -17.96
C LYS A 272 17.94 -11.35 -18.86
#